data_d91168f67dc7169f615e191e43659428
#
_entry.id   d91168f67dc7169f615e191e43659428
#
_cell.length_a   1.000
_cell.length_b   1.000
_cell.length_c   1.000
_cell.angle_alpha   90.00
_cell.angle_beta   90.00
_cell.angle_gamma   90.00
#
_symmetry.space_group_name_H-M   'P 1'
#
loop_
_entity.id
_entity.type
_entity.pdbx_description
1 polymer ?
#
loop_
_entity_poly.entity_id
_entity_poly.type
_entity_poly.pdbx_seq_one_letter_code
_entity_poly.pdbx_strand_id
1 'polypeptide(L)'
;MADVYDARPAYPVELIDALAELAAGHGRRVVDLGAGIGHVALPLAQRGFAVTAVEPAQAMLDRLRAEAHKRRLSVEAVHATAEALPLGDASLDFVVVADAMHFLDAELVGHEVARVLAPRGGLVVVTCELAKTPFMQSLLEIIEEAVPRRPRKVDHNLVQISAIAGIRFARERHFHDETPVDSDRLERILRSISFIGPAMNPARFAAFRARIRALPGQPAWARTFTLRAGRRKGKGSRKRLSVR
;
A
#
# COMPACT_ATOMS: atom_id res chain seq x y z
N MET A 1 3.53 3.29 -17.03
CA MET A 1 2.91 3.57 -15.71
C MET A 1 3.84 4.30 -14.75
N ALA A 2 5.09 3.87 -14.61
CA ALA A 2 6.03 4.55 -13.73
C ALA A 2 6.13 6.07 -14.00
N ASP A 3 6.10 6.48 -15.26
CA ASP A 3 6.25 7.88 -15.70
C ASP A 3 5.18 8.86 -15.20
N VAL A 4 4.02 8.35 -14.80
CA VAL A 4 2.90 9.15 -14.32
C VAL A 4 2.55 8.90 -12.85
N TYR A 5 3.24 7.96 -12.21
CA TYR A 5 2.93 7.54 -10.84
C TYR A 5 3.25 8.63 -9.80
N ASP A 6 4.21 9.50 -10.09
CA ASP A 6 4.57 10.67 -9.29
C ASP A 6 3.46 11.74 -9.22
N ALA A 7 2.48 11.69 -10.13
CA ALA A 7 1.33 12.58 -10.05
C ALA A 7 0.42 12.27 -8.84
N ARG A 8 0.43 11.02 -8.33
CA ARG A 8 -0.35 10.64 -7.16
C ARG A 8 0.11 11.42 -5.94
N PRO A 9 -0.80 12.03 -5.18
CA PRO A 9 -0.42 12.60 -3.89
C PRO A 9 0.17 11.53 -2.96
N ALA A 10 1.16 11.91 -2.17
CA ALA A 10 1.71 11.07 -1.11
C ALA A 10 0.61 10.66 -0.11
N TYR A 11 0.92 9.74 0.78
CA TYR A 11 0.03 9.45 1.90
C TYR A 11 0.00 10.63 2.90
N PRO A 12 -1.13 10.86 3.60
CA PRO A 12 -1.20 11.86 4.65
C PRO A 12 -0.11 11.65 5.70
N VAL A 13 0.43 12.75 6.23
CA VAL A 13 1.50 12.67 7.23
C VAL A 13 1.04 11.95 8.50
N GLU A 14 -0.21 12.14 8.89
CA GLU A 14 -0.84 11.49 10.05
C GLU A 14 -0.95 9.97 9.88
N LEU A 15 -1.16 9.49 8.66
CA LEU A 15 -1.14 8.06 8.36
C LEU A 15 0.27 7.50 8.49
N ILE A 16 1.27 8.19 7.95
CA ILE A 16 2.67 7.78 8.05
C ILE A 16 3.15 7.80 9.51
N ASP A 17 2.74 8.81 10.29
CA ASP A 17 3.05 8.87 11.72
C ASP A 17 2.42 7.71 12.49
N ALA A 18 1.17 7.35 12.16
CA ALA A 18 0.53 6.19 12.74
C ALA A 18 1.23 4.87 12.37
N LEU A 19 1.72 4.73 11.12
CA LEU A 19 2.55 3.60 10.72
C LEU A 19 3.85 3.53 11.50
N ALA A 20 4.54 4.65 11.65
CA ALA A 20 5.79 4.75 12.40
C ALA A 20 5.60 4.42 13.89
N GLU A 21 4.53 4.93 14.51
CA GLU A 21 4.16 4.62 15.89
C GLU A 21 3.92 3.12 16.09
N LEU A 22 3.16 2.50 15.20
CA LEU A 22 2.87 1.07 15.23
C LEU A 22 4.15 0.24 15.03
N ALA A 23 4.98 0.59 14.04
CA ALA A 23 6.23 -0.11 13.77
C ALA A 23 7.21 -0.02 14.94
N ALA A 24 7.35 1.17 15.56
CA ALA A 24 8.23 1.38 16.72
C ALA A 24 7.87 0.48 17.92
N GLY A 25 6.61 0.09 18.05
CA GLY A 25 6.15 -0.86 19.07
C GLY A 25 6.61 -2.31 18.84
N HIS A 26 7.20 -2.62 17.68
CA HIS A 26 7.68 -3.96 17.32
C HIS A 26 9.20 -4.03 17.13
N GLY A 27 9.84 -2.96 16.69
CA GLY A 27 11.26 -2.87 16.40
C GLY A 27 11.56 -1.88 15.29
N ARG A 28 12.71 -2.01 14.63
CA ARG A 28 13.16 -1.05 13.62
C ARG A 28 13.27 -1.64 12.21
N ARG A 29 13.19 -2.96 12.04
CA ARG A 29 13.34 -3.65 10.76
C ARG A 29 11.97 -3.78 10.09
N VAL A 30 11.74 -2.97 9.09
CA VAL A 30 10.44 -2.87 8.40
C VAL A 30 10.59 -3.31 6.95
N VAL A 31 9.65 -4.10 6.45
CA VAL A 31 9.49 -4.33 5.01
C VAL A 31 8.21 -3.66 4.50
N ASP A 32 8.31 -3.00 3.35
CA ASP A 32 7.19 -2.46 2.58
C ASP A 32 6.98 -3.37 1.35
N LEU A 33 5.89 -4.14 1.32
CA LEU A 33 5.56 -5.08 0.25
C LEU A 33 4.70 -4.43 -0.82
N GLY A 34 5.20 -4.41 -2.05
CA GLY A 34 4.62 -3.63 -3.15
C GLY A 34 4.91 -2.14 -2.98
N ALA A 35 6.16 -1.82 -2.65
CA ALA A 35 6.59 -0.48 -2.25
C ALA A 35 6.41 0.60 -3.34
N GLY A 36 6.25 0.22 -4.59
CA GLY A 36 6.12 1.14 -5.71
C GLY A 36 7.32 2.10 -5.80
N ILE A 37 7.04 3.40 -5.86
CA ILE A 37 8.06 4.45 -5.85
C ILE A 37 8.48 4.91 -4.44
N GLY A 38 8.04 4.19 -3.39
CA GLY A 38 8.47 4.43 -2.01
C GLY A 38 7.61 5.39 -1.19
N HIS A 39 6.33 5.54 -1.49
CA HIS A 39 5.42 6.43 -0.76
C HIS A 39 5.29 6.10 0.74
N VAL A 40 5.59 4.86 1.15
CA VAL A 40 5.67 4.43 2.55
C VAL A 40 7.12 4.22 2.98
N ALA A 41 7.91 3.51 2.17
CA ALA A 41 9.30 3.17 2.49
C ALA A 41 10.16 4.40 2.80
N LEU A 42 10.12 5.44 1.97
CA LEU A 42 10.93 6.64 2.14
C LEU A 42 10.57 7.44 3.42
N PRO A 43 9.30 7.74 3.70
CA PRO A 43 8.92 8.39 4.94
C PRO A 43 9.27 7.60 6.21
N LEU A 44 9.20 6.26 6.19
CA LEU A 44 9.63 5.44 7.32
C LEU A 44 11.15 5.46 7.50
N ALA A 45 11.92 5.39 6.40
CA ALA A 45 13.38 5.54 6.46
C ALA A 45 13.79 6.91 7.02
N GLN A 46 13.08 7.99 6.64
CA GLN A 46 13.31 9.33 7.19
C GLN A 46 13.06 9.39 8.70
N ARG A 47 12.22 8.53 9.25
CA ARG A 47 11.95 8.38 10.70
C ARG A 47 12.91 7.41 11.40
N GLY A 48 13.96 6.97 10.71
CA GLY A 48 15.03 6.14 11.25
C GLY A 48 14.73 4.65 11.32
N PHE A 49 13.76 4.15 10.55
CA PHE A 49 13.57 2.71 10.40
C PHE A 49 14.56 2.13 9.38
N ALA A 50 15.01 0.90 9.62
CA ALA A 50 15.73 0.10 8.63
C ALA A 50 14.68 -0.50 7.69
N VAL A 51 14.53 0.09 6.51
CA VAL A 51 13.47 -0.25 5.58
C VAL A 51 13.99 -1.07 4.41
N THR A 52 13.40 -2.24 4.21
CA THR A 52 13.50 -3.03 2.98
C THR A 52 12.25 -2.78 2.14
N ALA A 53 12.41 -2.23 0.95
CA ALA A 53 11.33 -1.97 0.00
C ALA A 53 11.32 -3.07 -1.07
N VAL A 54 10.27 -3.88 -1.11
CA VAL A 54 10.11 -4.99 -2.07
C VAL A 54 9.11 -4.57 -3.14
N GLU A 55 9.55 -4.62 -4.40
CA GLU A 55 8.73 -4.21 -5.54
C GLU A 55 9.10 -5.04 -6.79
N PRO A 56 8.13 -5.70 -7.47
CA PRO A 56 8.40 -6.50 -8.66
C PRO A 56 8.61 -5.67 -9.93
N ALA A 57 8.17 -4.41 -9.97
CA ALA A 57 8.33 -3.55 -11.14
C ALA A 57 9.66 -2.78 -11.07
N GLN A 58 10.66 -3.21 -11.86
CA GLN A 58 12.00 -2.59 -11.88
C GLN A 58 11.94 -1.07 -12.07
N ALA A 59 11.10 -0.57 -12.98
CA ALA A 59 10.98 0.86 -13.24
C ALA A 59 10.44 1.67 -12.03
N MET A 60 9.64 1.06 -11.16
CA MET A 60 9.19 1.67 -9.90
C MET A 60 10.34 1.71 -8.89
N LEU A 61 11.06 0.59 -8.80
CA LEU A 61 12.18 0.44 -7.88
C LEU A 61 13.33 1.41 -8.21
N ASP A 62 13.59 1.64 -9.50
CA ASP A 62 14.59 2.61 -9.93
C ASP A 62 14.24 4.04 -9.53
N ARG A 63 12.96 4.40 -9.59
CA ARG A 63 12.47 5.69 -9.09
C ARG A 63 12.59 5.79 -7.56
N LEU A 64 12.26 4.73 -6.84
CA LEU A 64 12.44 4.67 -5.39
C LEU A 64 13.91 4.91 -5.03
N ARG A 65 14.85 4.21 -5.70
CA ARG A 65 16.29 4.38 -5.49
C ARG A 65 16.76 5.80 -5.77
N ALA A 66 16.32 6.38 -6.90
CA ALA A 66 16.66 7.75 -7.25
C ALA A 66 16.19 8.77 -6.20
N GLU A 67 14.94 8.61 -5.71
CA GLU A 67 14.39 9.51 -4.70
C GLU A 67 15.04 9.29 -3.32
N ALA A 68 15.36 8.04 -2.95
CA ALA A 68 16.12 7.73 -1.73
C ALA A 68 17.50 8.39 -1.76
N HIS A 69 18.21 8.27 -2.88
CA HIS A 69 19.52 8.91 -3.08
C HIS A 69 19.44 10.44 -2.97
N LYS A 70 18.48 11.06 -3.65
CA LYS A 70 18.22 12.50 -3.60
C LYS A 70 17.97 13.00 -2.18
N ARG A 71 17.23 12.23 -1.38
CA ARG A 71 16.91 12.56 0.03
C ARG A 71 17.99 12.10 1.01
N ARG A 72 19.04 11.43 0.55
CA ARG A 72 20.10 10.83 1.38
C ARG A 72 19.53 9.84 2.41
N LEU A 73 18.54 9.05 2.00
CA LEU A 73 17.91 8.02 2.82
C LEU A 73 18.51 6.65 2.50
N SER A 74 18.74 5.84 3.54
CA SER A 74 19.13 4.44 3.39
C SER A 74 17.87 3.60 3.33
N VAL A 75 17.59 3.02 2.15
CA VAL A 75 16.51 2.05 1.91
C VAL A 75 17.08 0.90 1.11
N GLU A 76 16.89 -0.31 1.59
CA GLU A 76 17.22 -1.51 0.83
C GLU A 76 16.13 -1.78 -0.21
N ALA A 77 16.42 -1.55 -1.48
CA ALA A 77 15.47 -1.69 -2.57
C ALA A 77 15.65 -3.04 -3.27
N VAL A 78 14.70 -3.96 -3.05
CA VAL A 78 14.75 -5.37 -3.46
C VAL A 78 13.79 -5.63 -4.61
N HIS A 79 14.32 -6.09 -5.75
CA HIS A 79 13.52 -6.53 -6.90
C HIS A 79 13.06 -7.96 -6.67
N ALA A 80 11.87 -8.12 -6.12
CA ALA A 80 11.25 -9.40 -5.82
C ALA A 80 9.72 -9.26 -5.74
N THR A 81 9.02 -10.38 -5.72
CA THR A 81 7.59 -10.43 -5.39
C THR A 81 7.41 -10.72 -3.91
N ALA A 82 6.24 -10.38 -3.37
CA ALA A 82 5.91 -10.66 -1.97
C ALA A 82 5.71 -12.17 -1.69
N GLU A 83 5.52 -12.96 -2.74
CA GLU A 83 5.36 -14.42 -2.73
C GLU A 83 6.67 -15.19 -2.57
N ALA A 84 7.83 -14.52 -2.82
CA ALA A 84 9.16 -15.13 -2.74
C ALA A 84 10.17 -14.09 -2.26
N LEU A 85 10.23 -13.86 -0.95
CA LEU A 85 11.07 -12.85 -0.35
C LEU A 85 12.51 -13.35 -0.16
N PRO A 86 13.53 -12.69 -0.72
CA PRO A 86 14.94 -13.03 -0.50
C PRO A 86 15.44 -12.53 0.87
N LEU A 87 14.65 -12.77 1.92
CA LEU A 87 14.89 -12.32 3.28
C LEU A 87 14.98 -13.53 4.22
N GLY A 88 15.78 -13.42 5.26
CA GLY A 88 15.96 -14.49 6.22
C GLY A 88 14.74 -14.69 7.14
N ASP A 89 14.64 -15.87 7.74
CA ASP A 89 13.62 -16.18 8.74
C ASP A 89 13.70 -15.25 9.95
N ALA A 90 12.55 -14.79 10.45
CA ALA A 90 12.44 -13.91 11.60
C ALA A 90 13.35 -12.65 11.52
N SER A 91 13.68 -12.21 10.30
CA SER A 91 14.56 -11.06 10.05
C SER A 91 13.86 -9.72 10.19
N LEU A 92 12.54 -9.68 10.24
CA LEU A 92 11.73 -8.45 10.22
C LEU A 92 10.91 -8.31 11.50
N ASP A 93 10.79 -7.07 11.96
CA ASP A 93 9.96 -6.72 13.10
C ASP A 93 8.55 -6.29 12.68
N PHE A 94 8.41 -5.74 11.45
CA PHE A 94 7.16 -5.18 10.98
C PHE A 94 7.01 -5.30 9.46
N VAL A 95 5.84 -5.71 9.03
CA VAL A 95 5.45 -5.80 7.61
C VAL A 95 4.37 -4.78 7.31
N VAL A 96 4.56 -4.02 6.24
CA VAL A 96 3.58 -3.07 5.70
C VAL A 96 3.12 -3.54 4.32
N VAL A 97 1.82 -3.49 4.07
CA VAL A 97 1.21 -3.65 2.75
C VAL A 97 0.29 -2.46 2.51
N ALA A 98 0.71 -1.50 1.70
CA ALA A 98 -0.06 -0.29 1.44
C ALA A 98 -0.61 -0.27 0.01
N ASP A 99 -1.92 -0.34 -0.13
CA ASP A 99 -2.70 -0.39 -1.39
C ASP A 99 -2.19 -1.43 -2.43
N ALA A 100 -1.52 -2.49 -1.94
CA ALA A 100 -0.98 -3.57 -2.75
C ALA A 100 -1.68 -4.92 -2.51
N MET A 101 -2.46 -5.07 -1.45
CA MET A 101 -3.06 -6.32 -1.00
C MET A 101 -3.84 -7.07 -2.09
N HIS A 102 -4.48 -6.35 -3.00
CA HIS A 102 -5.31 -6.93 -4.06
C HIS A 102 -4.52 -7.56 -5.22
N PHE A 103 -3.20 -7.36 -5.25
CA PHE A 103 -2.30 -7.96 -6.25
C PHE A 103 -1.66 -9.27 -5.74
N LEU A 104 -1.72 -9.52 -4.43
CA LEU A 104 -0.97 -10.59 -3.78
C LEU A 104 -1.67 -11.94 -3.88
N ASP A 105 -0.88 -13.00 -4.03
CA ASP A 105 -1.31 -14.36 -3.74
C ASP A 105 -1.33 -14.55 -2.22
N ALA A 106 -2.53 -14.65 -1.66
CA ALA A 106 -2.70 -14.64 -0.22
C ALA A 106 -2.11 -15.86 0.50
N GLU A 107 -2.06 -17.01 -0.16
CA GLU A 107 -1.48 -18.23 0.40
C GLU A 107 0.04 -18.11 0.46
N LEU A 108 0.68 -17.82 -0.66
CA LEU A 108 2.13 -17.70 -0.74
C LEU A 108 2.65 -16.57 0.15
N VAL A 109 2.01 -15.39 0.08
CA VAL A 109 2.38 -14.24 0.93
C VAL A 109 2.15 -14.53 2.42
N GLY A 110 1.08 -15.26 2.76
CA GLY A 110 0.83 -15.68 4.13
C GLY A 110 1.97 -16.52 4.71
N HIS A 111 2.52 -17.46 3.93
CA HIS A 111 3.68 -18.28 4.31
C HIS A 111 4.95 -17.44 4.42
N GLU A 112 5.22 -16.53 3.49
CA GLU A 112 6.38 -15.65 3.55
C GLU A 112 6.32 -14.70 4.76
N VAL A 113 5.18 -14.06 5.01
CA VAL A 113 4.99 -13.22 6.21
C VAL A 113 5.19 -14.04 7.49
N ALA A 114 4.67 -15.28 7.53
CA ALA A 114 4.90 -16.19 8.66
C ALA A 114 6.39 -16.50 8.87
N ARG A 115 7.16 -16.64 7.78
CA ARG A 115 8.58 -16.99 7.81
C ARG A 115 9.46 -15.81 8.23
N VAL A 116 9.30 -14.66 7.55
CA VAL A 116 10.19 -13.51 7.73
C VAL A 116 9.91 -12.70 8.99
N LEU A 117 8.68 -12.75 9.52
CA LEU A 117 8.28 -11.94 10.67
C LEU A 117 8.76 -12.54 11.98
N ALA A 118 9.46 -11.74 12.77
CA ALA A 118 9.95 -12.12 14.10
C ALA A 118 8.80 -12.53 15.04
N PRO A 119 9.08 -13.32 16.10
CA PRO A 119 8.12 -13.57 17.17
C PRO A 119 7.63 -12.24 17.76
N ARG A 120 6.33 -12.02 17.87
CA ARG A 120 5.71 -10.74 18.28
C ARG A 120 5.78 -9.62 17.22
N GLY A 121 6.26 -9.89 16.02
CA GLY A 121 6.25 -8.93 14.93
C GLY A 121 4.84 -8.50 14.54
N GLY A 122 4.73 -7.37 13.84
CA GLY A 122 3.47 -6.76 13.43
C GLY A 122 3.27 -6.78 11.92
N LEU A 123 1.99 -6.83 11.50
CA LEU A 123 1.55 -6.61 10.13
C LEU A 123 0.58 -5.45 10.13
N VAL A 124 0.79 -4.51 9.21
CA VAL A 124 -0.18 -3.47 8.91
C VAL A 124 -0.58 -3.53 7.45
N VAL A 125 -1.87 -3.34 7.23
CA VAL A 125 -2.44 -3.19 5.89
C VAL A 125 -3.12 -1.84 5.80
N VAL A 126 -2.77 -1.08 4.75
CA VAL A 126 -3.41 0.17 4.40
C VAL A 126 -4.17 -0.03 3.10
N THR A 127 -5.45 0.31 3.11
CA THR A 127 -6.28 0.35 1.91
C THR A 127 -6.64 1.79 1.59
N CYS A 128 -6.65 2.13 0.31
CA CYS A 128 -7.02 3.44 -0.19
C CYS A 128 -8.28 3.34 -1.05
N GLU A 129 -9.27 4.16 -0.76
CA GLU A 129 -10.48 4.33 -1.54
C GLU A 129 -10.65 5.79 -1.93
N LEU A 130 -11.35 6.04 -3.02
CA LEU A 130 -11.74 7.39 -3.40
C LEU A 130 -12.85 7.88 -2.47
N ALA A 131 -12.68 9.07 -1.90
CA ALA A 131 -13.67 9.65 -0.99
C ALA A 131 -14.96 10.01 -1.75
N LYS A 132 -16.08 10.04 -1.04
CA LYS A 132 -17.40 10.33 -1.61
C LYS A 132 -17.71 11.83 -1.58
N THR A 133 -16.80 12.67 -2.07
CA THR A 133 -17.10 14.09 -2.32
C THR A 133 -17.92 14.23 -3.60
N PRO A 134 -18.68 15.31 -3.80
CA PRO A 134 -19.49 15.50 -5.02
C PRO A 134 -18.67 15.36 -6.30
N PHE A 135 -17.50 16.00 -6.37
CA PHE A 135 -16.59 15.88 -7.51
C PHE A 135 -16.14 14.43 -7.74
N MET A 136 -15.70 13.73 -6.67
CA MET A 136 -15.22 12.37 -6.77
C MET A 136 -16.34 11.38 -7.11
N GLN A 137 -17.58 11.63 -6.71
CA GLN A 137 -18.74 10.81 -7.12
C GLN A 137 -18.97 10.91 -8.61
N SER A 138 -19.03 12.13 -9.16
CA SER A 138 -19.17 12.33 -10.62
C SER A 138 -18.00 11.74 -11.41
N LEU A 139 -16.78 11.85 -10.88
CA LEU A 139 -15.60 11.22 -11.48
C LEU A 139 -15.70 9.69 -11.46
N LEU A 140 -16.17 9.10 -10.36
CA LEU A 140 -16.35 7.65 -10.22
C LEU A 140 -17.38 7.10 -11.21
N GLU A 141 -18.51 7.79 -11.42
CA GLU A 141 -19.51 7.42 -12.42
C GLU A 141 -18.90 7.34 -13.83
N ILE A 142 -18.11 8.35 -14.20
CA ILE A 142 -17.41 8.36 -15.50
C ILE A 142 -16.41 7.19 -15.60
N ILE A 143 -15.70 6.90 -14.51
CA ILE A 143 -14.74 5.79 -14.47
C ILE A 143 -15.46 4.45 -14.61
N GLU A 144 -16.55 4.22 -13.89
CA GLU A 144 -17.30 2.96 -13.87
C GLU A 144 -17.97 2.67 -15.23
N GLU A 145 -18.49 3.70 -15.90
CA GLU A 145 -19.00 3.56 -17.26
C GLU A 145 -17.88 3.23 -18.28
N ALA A 146 -16.71 3.85 -18.11
CA ALA A 146 -15.61 3.66 -19.03
C ALA A 146 -14.88 2.33 -18.83
N VAL A 147 -14.71 1.89 -17.57
CA VAL A 147 -13.98 0.67 -17.20
C VAL A 147 -14.68 -0.01 -16.03
N PRO A 148 -15.45 -1.08 -16.28
CA PRO A 148 -16.09 -1.84 -15.22
C PRO A 148 -15.09 -2.33 -14.17
N ARG A 149 -15.34 -2.01 -12.92
CA ARG A 149 -14.47 -2.41 -11.80
C ARG A 149 -14.58 -3.92 -11.55
N ARG A 150 -13.44 -4.58 -11.40
CA ARG A 150 -13.40 -5.91 -10.80
C ARG A 150 -13.34 -5.75 -9.27
N PRO A 151 -14.09 -6.58 -8.52
CA PRO A 151 -13.99 -6.57 -7.06
C PRO A 151 -12.55 -6.79 -6.60
N ARG A 152 -12.07 -5.96 -5.69
CA ARG A 152 -10.76 -6.14 -5.07
C ARG A 152 -10.88 -7.22 -3.98
N LYS A 153 -10.04 -8.24 -4.01
CA LYS A 153 -10.02 -9.33 -3.01
C LYS A 153 -9.29 -8.92 -1.70
N VAL A 154 -9.35 -7.66 -1.31
CA VAL A 154 -8.55 -7.14 -0.18
C VAL A 154 -8.90 -7.84 1.12
N ASP A 155 -10.16 -7.88 1.50
CA ASP A 155 -10.60 -8.49 2.77
C ASP A 155 -10.38 -10.01 2.75
N HIS A 156 -10.62 -10.67 1.62
CA HIS A 156 -10.34 -12.10 1.45
C HIS A 156 -8.85 -12.39 1.67
N ASN A 157 -7.97 -11.67 0.99
CA ASN A 157 -6.52 -11.84 1.09
C ASN A 157 -6.03 -11.52 2.52
N LEU A 158 -6.57 -10.47 3.13
CA LEU A 158 -6.26 -10.09 4.51
C LEU A 158 -6.58 -11.21 5.49
N VAL A 159 -7.76 -11.81 5.39
CA VAL A 159 -8.20 -12.92 6.25
C VAL A 159 -7.29 -14.14 6.06
N GLN A 160 -7.00 -14.51 4.81
CA GLN A 160 -6.18 -15.67 4.50
C GLN A 160 -4.73 -15.47 4.98
N ILE A 161 -4.07 -14.36 4.63
CA ILE A 161 -2.70 -14.04 5.08
C ILE A 161 -2.64 -14.05 6.61
N SER A 162 -3.62 -13.42 7.28
CA SER A 162 -3.61 -13.34 8.74
C SER A 162 -3.77 -14.70 9.41
N ALA A 163 -4.57 -15.58 8.84
CA ALA A 163 -4.76 -16.94 9.34
C ALA A 163 -3.46 -17.76 9.23
N ILE A 164 -2.81 -17.74 8.05
CA ILE A 164 -1.57 -18.48 7.78
C ILE A 164 -0.42 -17.93 8.63
N ALA A 165 -0.24 -16.60 8.66
CA ALA A 165 0.84 -15.95 9.40
C ALA A 165 0.61 -15.90 10.93
N GLY A 166 -0.55 -16.34 11.41
CA GLY A 166 -0.91 -16.29 12.83
C GLY A 166 -1.06 -14.85 13.36
N ILE A 167 -1.50 -13.93 12.53
CA ILE A 167 -1.71 -12.52 12.87
C ILE A 167 -3.11 -12.33 13.44
N ARG A 168 -3.21 -11.53 14.50
CA ARG A 168 -4.50 -11.06 15.05
C ARG A 168 -4.58 -9.56 14.89
N PHE A 169 -5.49 -9.10 14.05
CA PHE A 169 -5.81 -7.68 13.92
C PHE A 169 -6.60 -7.22 15.15
N ALA A 170 -6.23 -6.07 15.70
CA ALA A 170 -6.81 -5.51 16.92
C ALA A 170 -6.97 -3.99 16.88
N ARG A 171 -6.49 -3.33 15.84
CA ARG A 171 -6.58 -1.89 15.68
C ARG A 171 -6.99 -1.55 14.26
N GLU A 172 -7.90 -0.59 14.13
CA GLU A 172 -8.29 0.02 12.88
C GLU A 172 -8.33 1.54 13.07
N ARG A 173 -7.80 2.27 12.09
CA ARG A 173 -7.81 3.74 12.05
C ARG A 173 -8.19 4.19 10.66
N HIS A 174 -8.88 5.32 10.56
CA HIS A 174 -9.30 5.93 9.32
C HIS A 174 -8.64 7.29 9.15
N PHE A 175 -8.25 7.61 7.91
CA PHE A 175 -7.66 8.87 7.54
C PHE A 175 -8.32 9.38 6.27
N HIS A 176 -8.31 10.70 6.10
CA HIS A 176 -8.83 11.36 4.91
C HIS A 176 -7.79 12.34 4.41
N ASP A 177 -7.70 12.47 3.10
CA ASP A 177 -7.03 13.60 2.49
C ASP A 177 -7.83 14.11 1.28
N GLU A 178 -7.68 15.39 1.03
CA GLU A 178 -8.20 16.04 -0.16
C GLU A 178 -7.13 16.99 -0.67
N THR A 179 -6.63 16.69 -1.86
CA THR A 179 -5.57 17.47 -2.50
C THR A 179 -6.14 18.16 -3.73
N PRO A 180 -6.16 19.51 -3.78
CA PRO A 180 -6.47 20.24 -4.99
C PRO A 180 -5.51 19.80 -6.12
N VAL A 181 -6.07 19.53 -7.30
CA VAL A 181 -5.29 19.13 -8.47
C VAL A 181 -5.77 19.93 -9.68
N ASP A 182 -4.88 20.25 -10.60
CA ASP A 182 -5.29 20.73 -11.90
C ASP A 182 -5.73 19.57 -12.81
N SER A 183 -6.35 19.90 -13.93
CA SER A 183 -6.85 18.90 -14.87
C SER A 183 -5.75 18.01 -15.44
N ASP A 184 -4.55 18.53 -15.62
CA ASP A 184 -3.43 17.77 -16.20
C ASP A 184 -2.84 16.79 -15.15
N ARG A 185 -2.75 17.21 -13.89
CA ARG A 185 -2.36 16.33 -12.79
C ARG A 185 -3.41 15.24 -12.57
N LEU A 186 -4.69 15.59 -12.60
CA LEU A 186 -5.80 14.62 -12.49
C LEU A 186 -5.70 13.56 -13.61
N GLU A 187 -5.46 13.99 -14.85
CA GLU A 187 -5.26 13.07 -15.97
C GLU A 187 -4.08 12.13 -15.73
N ARG A 188 -2.93 12.63 -15.25
CA ARG A 188 -1.76 11.81 -14.92
C ARG A 188 -2.05 10.82 -13.78
N ILE A 189 -2.78 11.25 -12.75
CA ILE A 189 -3.23 10.35 -11.67
C ILE A 189 -4.06 9.21 -12.26
N LEU A 190 -5.05 9.52 -13.09
CA LEU A 190 -5.93 8.50 -13.70
C LEU A 190 -5.15 7.55 -14.62
N ARG A 191 -4.20 8.05 -15.39
CA ARG A 191 -3.30 7.20 -16.20
C ARG A 191 -2.43 6.26 -15.37
N SER A 192 -2.11 6.63 -14.14
CA SER A 192 -1.31 5.80 -13.23
C SER A 192 -2.10 4.64 -12.61
N ILE A 193 -3.43 4.67 -12.69
CA ILE A 193 -4.29 3.63 -12.12
C ILE A 193 -4.31 2.42 -13.06
N SER A 194 -3.94 1.26 -12.53
CA SER A 194 -3.70 0.03 -13.30
C SER A 194 -4.90 -0.44 -14.14
N PHE A 195 -6.11 -0.18 -13.69
CA PHE A 195 -7.33 -0.55 -14.41
C PHE A 195 -7.91 0.58 -15.28
N ILE A 196 -7.31 1.77 -15.32
CA ILE A 196 -7.73 2.90 -16.16
C ILE A 196 -6.72 3.12 -17.30
N GLY A 197 -5.51 3.56 -16.97
CA GLY A 197 -4.51 3.92 -17.98
C GLY A 197 -4.19 2.78 -18.94
N PRO A 198 -3.76 1.60 -18.46
CA PRO A 198 -3.46 0.47 -19.32
C PRO A 198 -4.68 -0.19 -19.98
N ALA A 199 -5.87 0.04 -19.45
CA ALA A 199 -7.10 -0.57 -19.96
C ALA A 199 -7.73 0.18 -21.16
N MET A 200 -7.25 1.39 -21.44
CA MET A 200 -7.80 2.26 -22.50
C MET A 200 -6.79 2.46 -23.63
N ASN A 201 -7.23 2.28 -24.87
CA ASN A 201 -6.48 2.77 -26.02
C ASN A 201 -6.50 4.31 -26.08
N PRO A 202 -5.62 4.96 -26.86
CA PRO A 202 -5.51 6.42 -26.92
C PRO A 202 -6.83 7.15 -27.26
N ALA A 203 -7.63 6.62 -28.16
CA ALA A 203 -8.90 7.25 -28.58
C ALA A 203 -9.94 7.19 -27.43
N ARG A 204 -10.10 6.04 -26.78
CA ARG A 204 -10.98 5.90 -25.61
C ARG A 204 -10.53 6.81 -24.47
N PHE A 205 -9.21 6.88 -24.23
CA PHE A 205 -8.69 7.76 -23.20
C PHE A 205 -8.92 9.23 -23.51
N ALA A 206 -8.85 9.65 -24.78
CA ALA A 206 -9.16 11.02 -25.20
C ALA A 206 -10.64 11.39 -24.93
N ALA A 207 -11.57 10.50 -25.25
CA ALA A 207 -12.99 10.71 -24.97
C ALA A 207 -13.27 10.75 -23.45
N PHE A 208 -12.66 9.82 -22.69
CA PHE A 208 -12.72 9.79 -21.23
C PHE A 208 -12.21 11.10 -20.62
N ARG A 209 -11.05 11.59 -21.06
CA ARG A 209 -10.46 12.87 -20.64
C ARG A 209 -11.39 14.06 -20.91
N ALA A 210 -12.03 14.11 -22.08
CA ALA A 210 -12.94 15.20 -22.43
C ALA A 210 -14.12 15.27 -21.43
N ARG A 211 -14.68 14.13 -21.05
CA ARG A 211 -15.76 14.06 -20.05
C ARG A 211 -15.30 14.56 -18.68
N ILE A 212 -14.11 14.16 -18.23
CA ILE A 212 -13.55 14.58 -16.94
C ILE A 212 -13.29 16.09 -16.91
N ARG A 213 -12.76 16.65 -18.00
CA ARG A 213 -12.52 18.11 -18.10
C ARG A 213 -13.82 18.93 -18.13
N ALA A 214 -14.94 18.30 -18.48
CA ALA A 214 -16.26 18.93 -18.46
C ALA A 214 -16.96 18.86 -17.08
N LEU A 215 -16.39 18.17 -16.10
CA LEU A 215 -16.95 18.12 -14.75
C LEU A 215 -16.97 19.52 -14.11
N PRO A 216 -18.06 19.91 -13.46
CA PRO A 216 -18.15 21.19 -12.78
C PRO A 216 -17.29 21.22 -11.51
N GLY A 217 -16.87 22.41 -11.14
CA GLY A 217 -16.11 22.67 -9.92
C GLY A 217 -14.58 22.58 -10.09
N GLN A 218 -13.86 22.79 -9.00
CA GLN A 218 -12.40 22.61 -8.99
C GLN A 218 -12.04 21.16 -8.73
N PRO A 219 -11.20 20.55 -9.56
CA PRO A 219 -10.77 19.18 -9.34
C PRO A 219 -10.04 19.04 -8.01
N ALA A 220 -10.45 18.07 -7.21
CA ALA A 220 -9.75 17.67 -6.00
C ALA A 220 -9.65 16.14 -5.97
N TRP A 221 -8.45 15.63 -5.66
CA TRP A 221 -8.21 14.22 -5.47
C TRP A 221 -8.42 13.88 -4.00
N ALA A 222 -9.59 13.36 -3.67
CA ALA A 222 -9.99 13.06 -2.31
C ALA A 222 -9.97 11.55 -2.04
N ARG A 223 -9.34 11.13 -0.93
CA ARG A 223 -9.13 9.73 -0.56
C ARG A 223 -9.52 9.47 0.88
N THR A 224 -9.94 8.24 1.10
CA THR A 224 -10.13 7.66 2.44
C THR A 224 -9.17 6.48 2.60
N PHE A 225 -8.53 6.40 3.73
CA PHE A 225 -7.61 5.30 4.05
C PHE A 225 -8.12 4.55 5.27
N THR A 226 -8.07 3.22 5.18
CA THR A 226 -8.25 2.35 6.34
C THR A 226 -6.94 1.64 6.65
N LEU A 227 -6.42 1.88 7.83
CA LEU A 227 -5.24 1.23 8.38
C LEU A 227 -5.69 0.14 9.36
N ARG A 228 -5.34 -1.11 9.09
CA ARG A 228 -5.58 -2.25 9.97
C ARG A 228 -4.26 -2.80 10.47
N ALA A 229 -4.08 -2.84 11.79
CA ALA A 229 -2.86 -3.32 12.41
C ALA A 229 -3.11 -4.56 13.27
N GLY A 230 -2.24 -5.54 13.07
CA GLY A 230 -2.25 -6.80 13.81
C GLY A 230 -0.86 -7.21 14.27
N ARG A 231 -0.81 -8.13 15.22
CA ARG A 231 0.43 -8.72 15.70
C ARG A 231 0.38 -10.24 15.67
N ARG A 232 1.54 -10.85 15.52
CA ARG A 232 1.68 -12.28 15.59
C ARG A 232 1.34 -12.77 16.99
N LYS A 233 0.50 -13.80 17.09
CA LYS A 233 0.23 -14.48 18.36
C LYS A 233 1.54 -15.08 18.87
N GLY A 234 1.98 -14.69 20.06
CA GLY A 234 3.07 -15.38 20.74
C GLY A 234 2.72 -16.87 20.86
N LYS A 235 3.70 -17.76 20.69
CA LYS A 235 3.49 -19.17 21.07
C LYS A 235 3.07 -19.17 22.53
N GLY A 236 1.78 -19.38 22.79
CA GLY A 236 1.22 -19.43 24.12
C GLY A 236 2.03 -20.44 24.92
N SER A 237 2.48 -20.06 26.10
CA SER A 237 2.93 -20.98 27.11
C SER A 237 1.82 -22.04 27.26
N ARG A 238 2.06 -23.23 26.74
CA ARG A 238 1.23 -24.39 27.13
C ARG A 238 1.44 -24.50 28.64
N LYS A 239 0.47 -24.05 29.44
CA LYS A 239 0.38 -24.45 30.83
C LYS A 239 0.36 -25.98 30.78
N ARG A 240 1.46 -26.61 31.18
CA ARG A 240 1.47 -28.02 31.52
C ARG A 240 0.45 -28.15 32.64
N LEU A 241 -0.72 -28.69 32.33
CA LEU A 241 -1.59 -29.25 33.35
C LEU A 241 -0.78 -30.41 33.97
N SER A 242 -0.15 -30.13 35.10
CA SER A 242 0.32 -31.17 35.99
C SER A 242 -0.93 -31.82 36.60
N VAL A 243 -1.33 -32.96 36.07
CA VAL A 243 -2.24 -33.87 36.76
C VAL A 243 -1.45 -34.40 37.96
N ARG A 244 -1.91 -34.06 39.15
CA ARG A 244 -1.58 -34.77 40.39
C ARG A 244 -2.71 -35.78 40.65
#